data_587f0843b7b6801e7a2181ba5c037146
#
_entry.id   587f0843b7b6801e7a2181ba5c037146
#
_cell.length_a   1.000
_cell.length_b   1.000
_cell.length_c   1.000
_cell.angle_alpha   90.00
_cell.angle_beta   90.00
_cell.angle_gamma   90.00
#
_symmetry.space_group_name_H-M   'P 1'
#
loop_
_entity.id
_entity.type
_entity.pdbx_description
1 polymer ?
#
loop_
_entity_poly.entity_id
_entity_poly.type
_entity_poly.pdbx_seq_one_letter_code
_entity_poly.pdbx_strand_id
1 'polypeptide(L)'
;MNTILVNNNDSLIKIPDGSEVFIFDKSINFLKIEIGINCQVNYLAILNDSCEREVKIGDNSSLNINSLYLSSGQFKINNYLGKNVVLNSQILSYQKNDQILEIEDNYIFTDKSSVGKIIANALADDNSTINYLSDVVIKSEAMQTEARIDMKLYLLSNKARGLMLPGLKIATNAVKAGHGASTNKLTPEDLFYLNSRGLSEGQAKKLIIDSIVQNFLVNIKDDEYKKIIASLIIL
;
A
#
# COMPACT_ATOMS: atom_id res chain seq x y z
N MET A 1 -4.30 -11.72 -20.04
CA MET A 1 -3.73 -11.79 -18.68
C MET A 1 -4.57 -12.75 -17.87
N ASN A 2 -3.96 -13.77 -17.29
CA ASN A 2 -4.69 -14.73 -16.44
C ASN A 2 -5.02 -14.09 -15.09
N THR A 3 -6.24 -14.30 -14.60
CA THR A 3 -6.68 -13.78 -13.28
C THR A 3 -6.71 -14.91 -12.27
N ILE A 4 -6.09 -14.69 -11.11
CA ILE A 4 -6.14 -15.56 -9.94
C ILE A 4 -6.99 -14.89 -8.88
N LEU A 5 -8.09 -15.54 -8.48
CA LEU A 5 -8.92 -15.10 -7.37
C LEU A 5 -8.47 -15.86 -6.11
N VAL A 6 -7.97 -15.13 -5.12
CA VAL A 6 -7.51 -15.72 -3.86
C VAL A 6 -8.70 -15.96 -2.93
N ASN A 7 -8.80 -17.17 -2.41
CA ASN A 7 -9.82 -17.61 -1.47
C ASN A 7 -9.25 -17.81 -0.07
N ASN A 8 -10.09 -17.84 0.96
CA ASN A 8 -9.66 -18.03 2.35
C ASN A 8 -9.01 -19.39 2.63
N ASN A 9 -9.13 -20.36 1.73
CA ASN A 9 -8.48 -21.67 1.84
C ASN A 9 -7.07 -21.70 1.22
N ASP A 10 -6.71 -20.66 0.48
CA ASP A 10 -5.40 -20.57 -0.16
C ASP A 10 -4.36 -20.11 0.86
N SER A 11 -3.30 -20.89 1.03
CA SER A 11 -2.13 -20.54 1.85
C SER A 11 -0.86 -20.33 1.04
N LEU A 12 -0.86 -20.80 -0.20
CA LEU A 12 0.27 -20.68 -1.13
C LEU A 12 -0.22 -20.52 -2.57
N ILE A 13 0.27 -19.47 -3.23
CA ILE A 13 0.12 -19.25 -4.67
C ILE A 13 1.50 -19.29 -5.32
N LYS A 14 1.64 -20.08 -6.38
CA LYS A 14 2.85 -20.13 -7.20
C LYS A 14 2.57 -19.62 -8.60
N ILE A 15 3.34 -18.63 -9.01
CA ILE A 15 3.29 -18.04 -10.35
C ILE A 15 4.49 -18.61 -11.14
N PRO A 16 4.25 -19.39 -12.19
CA PRO A 16 5.32 -19.94 -13.01
C PRO A 16 6.16 -18.86 -13.72
N ASP A 17 7.39 -19.21 -14.08
CA ASP A 17 8.29 -18.33 -14.82
C ASP A 17 7.66 -17.81 -16.11
N GLY A 18 7.96 -16.55 -16.45
CA GLY A 18 7.49 -15.90 -17.67
C GLY A 18 6.01 -15.56 -17.70
N SER A 19 5.31 -15.67 -16.58
CA SER A 19 3.86 -15.45 -16.49
C SER A 19 3.48 -13.96 -16.49
N GLU A 20 2.34 -13.65 -17.11
CA GLU A 20 1.64 -12.38 -16.96
C GLU A 20 0.29 -12.62 -16.26
N VAL A 21 0.16 -12.14 -15.00
CA VAL A 21 -0.94 -12.52 -14.11
C VAL A 21 -1.50 -11.30 -13.38
N PHE A 22 -2.83 -11.30 -13.19
CA PHE A 22 -3.52 -10.46 -12.24
C PHE A 22 -3.96 -11.30 -11.04
N ILE A 23 -3.62 -10.86 -9.81
CA ILE A 23 -4.03 -11.51 -8.57
C ILE A 23 -5.02 -10.58 -7.86
N PHE A 24 -6.18 -11.11 -7.49
CA PHE A 24 -7.16 -10.42 -6.68
C PHE A 24 -7.33 -11.14 -5.35
N ASP A 25 -6.96 -10.47 -4.25
CA ASP A 25 -6.92 -11.04 -2.90
C ASP A 25 -7.89 -10.31 -1.97
N LYS A 26 -8.85 -11.07 -1.42
CA LYS A 26 -9.74 -10.67 -0.32
C LYS A 26 -9.65 -11.65 0.85
N SER A 27 -8.62 -12.49 0.87
CA SER A 27 -8.49 -13.50 1.92
C SER A 27 -8.10 -12.89 3.27
N ILE A 28 -8.49 -13.56 4.36
CA ILE A 28 -8.25 -13.11 5.73
C ILE A 28 -7.18 -13.95 6.45
N ASN A 29 -6.64 -14.98 5.80
CA ASN A 29 -5.65 -15.89 6.40
C ASN A 29 -4.22 -15.51 5.98
N PHE A 30 -3.24 -16.23 6.52
CA PHE A 30 -1.88 -16.18 6.02
C PHE A 30 -1.83 -16.64 4.56
N LEU A 31 -1.16 -15.84 3.73
CA LEU A 31 -0.96 -16.17 2.33
C LEU A 31 0.50 -15.94 1.93
N LYS A 32 1.09 -16.96 1.31
CA LYS A 32 2.38 -16.88 0.66
C LYS A 32 2.19 -16.83 -0.86
N ILE A 33 2.86 -15.90 -1.53
CA ILE A 33 2.88 -15.77 -2.99
C ILE A 33 4.33 -15.92 -3.45
N GLU A 34 4.60 -16.91 -4.27
CA GLU A 34 5.89 -17.16 -4.90
C GLU A 34 5.78 -16.83 -6.39
N ILE A 35 6.43 -15.76 -6.81
CA ILE A 35 6.46 -15.30 -8.20
C ILE A 35 7.77 -15.78 -8.82
N GLY A 36 7.67 -16.49 -9.93
CA GLY A 36 8.81 -16.98 -10.69
C GLY A 36 9.64 -15.86 -11.34
N ILE A 37 10.60 -16.24 -12.15
CA ILE A 37 11.47 -15.30 -12.89
C ILE A 37 10.79 -14.79 -14.16
N ASN A 38 11.19 -13.58 -14.62
CA ASN A 38 10.67 -12.94 -15.84
C ASN A 38 9.13 -12.77 -15.85
N CYS A 39 8.50 -12.56 -14.69
CA CYS A 39 7.06 -12.42 -14.57
C CYS A 39 6.62 -10.95 -14.58
N GLN A 40 5.37 -10.71 -15.02
CA GLN A 40 4.67 -9.44 -14.89
C GLN A 40 3.41 -9.67 -14.06
N VAL A 41 3.37 -9.12 -12.84
CA VAL A 41 2.28 -9.38 -11.90
C VAL A 41 1.63 -8.05 -11.48
N ASN A 42 0.30 -8.02 -11.53
CA ASN A 42 -0.51 -7.00 -10.90
C ASN A 42 -1.26 -7.65 -9.73
N TYR A 43 -1.05 -7.18 -8.53
CA TYR A 43 -1.66 -7.69 -7.30
C TYR A 43 -2.53 -6.61 -6.68
N LEU A 44 -3.83 -6.89 -6.58
CA LEU A 44 -4.80 -6.07 -5.86
C LEU A 44 -5.26 -6.81 -4.62
N ALA A 45 -5.00 -6.22 -3.45
CA ALA A 45 -5.43 -6.74 -2.16
C ALA A 45 -6.45 -5.79 -1.52
N ILE A 46 -7.62 -6.32 -1.13
CA ILE A 46 -8.61 -5.62 -0.31
C ILE A 46 -8.71 -6.37 1.01
N LEU A 47 -7.97 -5.88 2.02
CA LEU A 47 -7.75 -6.57 3.27
C LEU A 47 -8.66 -5.97 4.36
N ASN A 48 -9.64 -6.75 4.79
CA ASN A 48 -10.70 -6.32 5.73
C ASN A 48 -10.58 -6.96 7.11
N ASP A 49 -9.58 -7.82 7.33
CA ASP A 49 -9.32 -8.48 8.60
C ASP A 49 -7.82 -8.70 8.79
N SER A 50 -7.39 -8.87 10.03
CA SER A 50 -6.00 -9.12 10.37
C SER A 50 -5.43 -10.28 9.56
N CYS A 51 -4.32 -10.06 8.90
CA CYS A 51 -3.71 -11.10 8.08
C CYS A 51 -2.20 -10.89 7.92
N GLU A 52 -1.52 -11.94 7.47
CA GLU A 52 -0.11 -11.89 7.12
C GLU A 52 0.10 -12.29 5.65
N ARG A 53 1.00 -11.57 4.96
CA ARG A 53 1.40 -11.85 3.57
C ARG A 53 2.90 -11.99 3.46
N GLU A 54 3.34 -13.03 2.77
CA GLU A 54 4.73 -13.21 2.35
C GLU A 54 4.77 -13.28 0.82
N VAL A 55 5.39 -12.31 0.18
CA VAL A 55 5.51 -12.25 -1.29
C VAL A 55 6.99 -12.38 -1.66
N LYS A 56 7.34 -13.44 -2.40
CA LYS A 56 8.67 -13.64 -2.96
C LYS A 56 8.63 -13.38 -4.46
N ILE A 57 9.51 -12.49 -4.91
CA ILE A 57 9.53 -12.02 -6.29
C ILE A 57 10.84 -12.49 -6.92
N GLY A 58 10.72 -13.36 -7.91
CA GLY A 58 11.85 -13.91 -8.66
C GLY A 58 12.51 -12.88 -9.59
N ASP A 59 13.71 -13.20 -10.03
CA ASP A 59 14.58 -12.32 -10.81
C ASP A 59 13.93 -11.81 -12.11
N ASN A 60 14.31 -10.59 -12.51
CA ASN A 60 13.86 -9.93 -13.74
C ASN A 60 12.33 -9.76 -13.83
N SER A 61 11.63 -9.76 -12.71
CA SER A 61 10.16 -9.66 -12.68
C SER A 61 9.70 -8.25 -12.31
N SER A 62 8.48 -7.92 -12.70
CA SER A 62 7.80 -6.70 -12.30
C SER A 62 6.54 -7.01 -11.48
N LEU A 63 6.36 -6.28 -10.38
CA LEU A 63 5.20 -6.41 -9.51
C LEU A 63 4.60 -5.04 -9.22
N ASN A 64 3.33 -4.87 -9.55
CA ASN A 64 2.53 -3.73 -9.13
C ASN A 64 1.57 -4.20 -8.03
N ILE A 65 1.76 -3.68 -6.83
CA ILE A 65 0.89 -3.95 -5.68
C ILE A 65 -0.04 -2.75 -5.47
N ASN A 66 -1.34 -3.03 -5.30
CA ASN A 66 -2.32 -2.06 -4.83
C ASN A 66 -3.04 -2.66 -3.62
N SER A 67 -2.79 -2.12 -2.43
CA SER A 67 -3.40 -2.62 -1.18
C SER A 67 -4.36 -1.60 -0.59
N LEU A 68 -5.54 -2.08 -0.21
CA LEU A 68 -6.61 -1.29 0.38
C LEU A 68 -6.99 -1.85 1.75
N TYR A 69 -6.99 -0.99 2.78
CA TYR A 69 -7.35 -1.32 4.15
C TYR A 69 -8.51 -0.43 4.61
N LEU A 70 -9.68 -1.03 4.88
CA LEU A 70 -10.92 -0.31 5.21
C LEU A 70 -11.51 -0.67 6.58
N SER A 71 -10.85 -1.58 7.31
CA SER A 71 -11.32 -2.05 8.63
C SER A 71 -10.21 -2.01 9.67
N SER A 72 -10.59 -2.13 10.93
CA SER A 72 -9.63 -2.40 12.00
C SER A 72 -8.89 -3.71 11.76
N GLY A 73 -7.65 -3.78 12.21
CA GLY A 73 -6.87 -5.02 12.14
C GLY A 73 -5.37 -4.81 12.27
N GLN A 74 -4.66 -5.93 12.35
CA GLN A 74 -3.20 -5.99 12.36
C GLN A 74 -2.75 -6.70 11.09
N PHE A 75 -1.96 -6.00 10.27
CA PHE A 75 -1.52 -6.49 8.96
C PHE A 75 0.00 -6.52 8.91
N LYS A 76 0.53 -7.70 8.57
CA LYS A 76 1.97 -7.88 8.41
C LYS A 76 2.28 -8.37 7.02
N ILE A 77 3.06 -7.59 6.28
CA ILE A 77 3.41 -7.89 4.89
C ILE A 77 4.94 -7.90 4.75
N ASN A 78 5.46 -8.95 4.13
CA ASN A 78 6.88 -9.07 3.83
C ASN A 78 7.06 -9.34 2.34
N ASN A 79 7.69 -8.39 1.64
CA ASN A 79 7.97 -8.46 0.21
C ASN A 79 9.48 -8.71 0.01
N TYR A 80 9.86 -9.86 -0.54
CA TYR A 80 11.24 -10.23 -0.82
C TYR A 80 11.53 -10.07 -2.30
N LEU A 81 12.47 -9.21 -2.65
CA LEU A 81 12.81 -8.87 -4.02
C LEU A 81 14.14 -9.51 -4.42
N GLY A 82 14.11 -10.30 -5.47
CA GLY A 82 15.30 -10.86 -6.12
C GLY A 82 16.06 -9.82 -6.94
N LYS A 83 16.84 -10.29 -7.91
CA LYS A 83 17.67 -9.47 -8.80
C LYS A 83 16.86 -8.82 -9.92
N ASN A 84 17.18 -7.56 -10.28
CA ASN A 84 16.55 -6.82 -11.38
C ASN A 84 15.01 -6.76 -11.26
N VAL A 85 14.46 -6.72 -10.04
CA VAL A 85 13.02 -6.60 -9.82
C VAL A 85 12.59 -5.15 -9.90
N VAL A 86 11.45 -4.89 -10.54
CA VAL A 86 10.78 -3.60 -10.53
C VAL A 86 9.50 -3.71 -9.69
N LEU A 87 9.46 -3.02 -8.56
CA LEU A 87 8.31 -2.98 -7.66
C LEU A 87 7.69 -1.58 -7.64
N ASN A 88 6.38 -1.52 -7.87
CA ASN A 88 5.56 -0.36 -7.56
C ASN A 88 4.50 -0.80 -6.55
N SER A 89 4.52 -0.23 -5.35
CA SER A 89 3.54 -0.51 -4.31
C SER A 89 2.75 0.74 -3.97
N GLN A 90 1.44 0.64 -4.02
CA GLN A 90 0.53 1.69 -3.61
C GLN A 90 -0.41 1.18 -2.53
N ILE A 91 -0.46 1.91 -1.44
CA ILE A 91 -1.26 1.58 -0.28
C ILE A 91 -2.24 2.72 -0.02
N LEU A 92 -3.49 2.36 0.18
CA LEU A 92 -4.54 3.26 0.63
C LEU A 92 -5.21 2.67 1.86
N SER A 93 -5.33 3.45 2.92
CA SER A 93 -6.16 3.10 4.08
C SER A 93 -7.12 4.22 4.42
N TYR A 94 -8.35 3.87 4.80
CA TYR A 94 -9.33 4.81 5.29
C TYR A 94 -10.04 4.24 6.51
N GLN A 95 -9.81 4.87 7.65
CA GLN A 95 -10.38 4.48 8.94
C GLN A 95 -11.30 5.57 9.45
N LYS A 96 -12.44 5.18 10.02
CA LYS A 96 -13.46 6.06 10.59
C LYS A 96 -14.06 5.47 11.86
N ASN A 97 -14.91 6.23 12.54
CA ASN A 97 -15.47 5.86 13.83
C ASN A 97 -14.36 5.60 14.87
N ASP A 98 -14.36 4.46 15.54
CA ASP A 98 -13.36 4.03 16.53
C ASP A 98 -12.42 2.94 15.98
N GLN A 99 -12.24 2.88 14.64
CA GLN A 99 -11.40 1.87 14.02
C GLN A 99 -9.91 2.07 14.37
N ILE A 100 -9.22 0.95 14.58
CA ILE A 100 -7.78 0.93 14.84
C ILE A 100 -7.11 0.04 13.79
N LEU A 101 -6.18 0.62 13.04
CA LEU A 101 -5.42 -0.06 12.01
C LEU A 101 -3.94 -0.06 12.37
N GLU A 102 -3.32 -1.26 12.36
CA GLU A 102 -1.89 -1.45 12.55
C GLU A 102 -1.33 -2.16 11.33
N ILE A 103 -0.34 -1.55 10.65
CA ILE A 103 0.32 -2.13 9.49
C ILE A 103 1.82 -2.19 9.75
N GLU A 104 2.41 -3.36 9.48
CA GLU A 104 3.85 -3.59 9.35
C GLU A 104 4.12 -4.10 7.95
N ASP A 105 4.74 -3.31 7.09
CA ASP A 105 4.98 -3.61 5.69
C ASP A 105 6.47 -3.47 5.37
N ASN A 106 7.10 -4.57 4.96
CA ASN A 106 8.54 -4.65 4.76
C ASN A 106 8.87 -4.96 3.29
N TYR A 107 9.86 -4.25 2.75
CA TYR A 107 10.40 -4.42 1.39
C TYR A 107 11.87 -4.81 1.48
N ILE A 108 12.16 -6.10 1.30
CA ILE A 108 13.47 -6.70 1.54
C ILE A 108 14.14 -6.98 0.19
N PHE A 109 15.10 -6.14 -0.17
CA PHE A 109 15.94 -6.31 -1.35
C PHE A 109 17.06 -7.27 -1.04
N THR A 110 17.05 -8.43 -1.69
CA THR A 110 17.98 -9.53 -1.40
C THR A 110 19.11 -9.64 -2.41
N ASP A 111 18.96 -9.05 -3.61
CA ASP A 111 19.95 -9.09 -4.67
C ASP A 111 19.94 -7.76 -5.47
N LYS A 112 20.90 -7.58 -6.35
CA LYS A 112 21.28 -6.33 -7.02
C LYS A 112 20.30 -5.81 -8.05
N SER A 113 20.43 -4.52 -8.34
CA SER A 113 19.84 -3.82 -9.49
C SER A 113 18.31 -3.77 -9.48
N SER A 114 17.69 -3.87 -8.31
CA SER A 114 16.23 -3.78 -8.17
C SER A 114 15.79 -2.35 -7.89
N VAL A 115 14.58 -2.02 -8.35
CA VAL A 115 13.95 -0.71 -8.15
C VAL A 115 12.65 -0.87 -7.41
N GLY A 116 12.47 -0.12 -6.32
CA GLY A 116 11.25 -0.10 -5.51
C GLY A 116 10.71 1.30 -5.30
N LYS A 117 9.44 1.51 -5.68
CA LYS A 117 8.70 2.72 -5.37
C LYS A 117 7.48 2.37 -4.54
N ILE A 118 7.42 2.92 -3.32
CA ILE A 118 6.35 2.65 -2.37
C ILE A 118 5.67 3.98 -2.03
N ILE A 119 4.35 4.03 -2.17
CA ILE A 119 3.53 5.19 -1.82
C ILE A 119 2.40 4.73 -0.92
N ALA A 120 2.34 5.26 0.30
CA ALA A 120 1.28 4.97 1.25
C ALA A 120 0.50 6.24 1.60
N ASN A 121 -0.82 6.19 1.41
CA ASN A 121 -1.74 7.24 1.84
C ASN A 121 -2.71 6.66 2.87
N ALA A 122 -2.77 7.28 4.04
CA ALA A 122 -3.63 6.90 5.13
C ALA A 122 -4.56 8.05 5.51
N LEU A 123 -5.86 7.77 5.57
CA LEU A 123 -6.88 8.72 5.99
C LEU A 123 -7.51 8.23 7.30
N ALA A 124 -7.46 9.08 8.32
CA ALA A 124 -8.08 8.82 9.61
C ALA A 124 -9.14 9.90 9.90
N ASP A 125 -10.37 9.48 10.13
CA ASP A 125 -11.49 10.37 10.49
C ASP A 125 -12.11 9.94 11.84
N ASP A 126 -13.00 10.73 12.39
CA ASP A 126 -13.67 10.54 13.67
C ASP A 126 -12.67 10.30 14.83
N ASN A 127 -12.76 9.18 15.54
CA ASN A 127 -11.86 8.76 16.63
C ASN A 127 -10.86 7.69 16.18
N SER A 128 -10.70 7.46 14.88
CA SER A 128 -9.88 6.37 14.38
C SER A 128 -8.39 6.57 14.63
N THR A 129 -7.66 5.46 14.64
CA THR A 129 -6.20 5.46 14.84
C THR A 129 -5.54 4.61 13.76
N ILE A 130 -4.47 5.12 13.14
CA ILE A 130 -3.66 4.39 12.15
C ILE A 130 -2.20 4.40 12.58
N ASN A 131 -1.64 3.23 12.83
CA ASN A 131 -0.21 3.04 13.07
C ASN A 131 0.38 2.23 11.92
N TYR A 132 1.26 2.86 11.14
CA TYR A 132 1.85 2.24 9.97
C TYR A 132 3.39 2.35 10.02
N LEU A 133 4.03 1.19 10.14
CA LEU A 133 5.47 1.02 10.08
C LEU A 133 5.81 0.38 8.73
N SER A 134 6.81 0.92 8.03
CA SER A 134 7.25 0.34 6.77
C SER A 134 8.77 0.46 6.64
N ASP A 135 9.43 -0.68 6.48
CA ASP A 135 10.89 -0.76 6.34
C ASP A 135 11.31 -1.14 4.92
N VAL A 136 12.21 -0.35 4.36
CA VAL A 136 13.01 -0.74 3.21
C VAL A 136 14.33 -1.33 3.75
N VAL A 137 14.53 -2.62 3.51
CA VAL A 137 15.71 -3.38 3.94
C VAL A 137 16.54 -3.74 2.72
N ILE A 138 17.76 -3.19 2.61
CA ILE A 138 18.69 -3.47 1.52
C ILE A 138 19.85 -4.30 2.07
N LYS A 139 19.93 -5.57 1.64
CA LYS A 139 20.95 -6.51 2.05
C LYS A 139 22.30 -6.17 1.43
N SER A 140 23.39 -6.73 1.95
CA SER A 140 24.77 -6.52 1.45
C SER A 140 24.93 -6.82 -0.03
N GLU A 141 24.25 -7.84 -0.54
CA GLU A 141 24.28 -8.30 -1.92
C GLU A 141 23.46 -7.42 -2.86
N ALA A 142 22.54 -6.62 -2.32
CA ALA A 142 21.59 -5.82 -3.07
C ALA A 142 22.16 -4.47 -3.56
N MET A 143 23.37 -4.51 -4.13
CA MET A 143 24.03 -3.34 -4.73
C MET A 143 23.23 -2.80 -5.93
N GLN A 144 23.38 -1.52 -6.25
CA GLN A 144 22.71 -0.83 -7.35
C GLN A 144 21.17 -0.82 -7.20
N THR A 145 20.67 -1.03 -5.97
CA THR A 145 19.25 -0.89 -5.67
C THR A 145 18.87 0.59 -5.62
N GLU A 146 17.71 0.90 -6.21
CA GLU A 146 17.05 2.20 -6.04
C GLU A 146 15.72 1.99 -5.31
N ALA A 147 15.54 2.58 -4.12
CA ALA A 147 14.33 2.40 -3.33
C ALA A 147 13.85 3.72 -2.72
N ARG A 148 12.55 3.98 -2.87
CA ARG A 148 11.91 5.15 -2.26
C ARG A 148 10.58 4.77 -1.65
N ILE A 149 10.38 5.24 -0.39
CA ILE A 149 9.09 5.15 0.29
C ILE A 149 8.62 6.55 0.68
N ASP A 150 7.40 6.90 0.27
CA ASP A 150 6.73 8.13 0.63
C ASP A 150 5.39 7.80 1.32
N MET A 151 5.23 8.28 2.57
CA MET A 151 4.06 8.01 3.40
C MET A 151 3.34 9.31 3.76
N LYS A 152 2.01 9.33 3.61
CA LYS A 152 1.19 10.50 3.94
C LYS A 152 0.01 10.10 4.83
N LEU A 153 -0.08 10.74 5.99
CA LEU A 153 -1.23 10.63 6.88
C LEU A 153 -2.10 11.89 6.75
N TYR A 154 -3.38 11.68 6.60
CA TYR A 154 -4.40 12.74 6.59
C TYR A 154 -5.32 12.55 7.80
N LEU A 155 -5.25 13.49 8.75
CA LEU A 155 -6.13 13.55 9.91
C LEU A 155 -7.31 14.46 9.57
N LEU A 156 -8.47 13.85 9.33
CA LEU A 156 -9.69 14.53 8.86
C LEU A 156 -10.57 15.02 10.02
N SER A 157 -10.24 14.65 11.26
CA SER A 157 -10.89 15.15 12.46
C SER A 157 -9.89 15.50 13.56
N ASN A 158 -10.34 16.25 14.58
CA ASN A 158 -9.49 16.60 15.71
C ASN A 158 -9.21 15.44 16.66
N LYS A 159 -9.99 14.36 16.60
CA LYS A 159 -9.85 13.17 17.43
C LYS A 159 -9.09 12.05 16.72
N ALA A 160 -8.99 12.10 15.40
CA ALA A 160 -8.21 11.14 14.61
C ALA A 160 -6.74 11.20 15.01
N ARG A 161 -6.10 10.05 15.04
CA ARG A 161 -4.70 9.88 15.44
C ARG A 161 -3.99 8.96 14.47
N GLY A 162 -2.66 9.05 14.44
CA GLY A 162 -1.87 8.08 13.68
C GLY A 162 -0.39 8.39 13.70
N LEU A 163 0.35 7.37 13.26
CA LEU A 163 1.80 7.38 13.16
C LEU A 163 2.19 6.72 11.83
N MET A 164 3.06 7.39 11.08
CA MET A 164 3.68 6.86 9.86
C MET A 164 5.18 6.84 10.06
N LEU A 165 5.77 5.65 10.13
CA LEU A 165 7.20 5.45 10.40
C LEU A 165 7.86 4.71 9.23
N PRO A 166 8.38 5.42 8.20
CA PRO A 166 9.23 4.80 7.20
C PRO A 166 10.64 4.59 7.74
N GLY A 167 11.16 3.37 7.57
CA GLY A 167 12.53 3.00 7.96
C GLY A 167 13.41 2.63 6.76
N LEU A 168 14.71 2.88 6.88
CA LEU A 168 15.74 2.42 5.95
C LEU A 168 16.80 1.61 6.71
N LYS A 169 16.96 0.33 6.34
CA LYS A 169 17.98 -0.57 6.89
C LYS A 169 18.91 -1.00 5.75
N ILE A 170 20.05 -0.33 5.60
CA ILE A 170 20.91 -0.44 4.41
C ILE A 170 22.26 -1.03 4.81
N ALA A 171 22.61 -2.19 4.21
CA ALA A 171 23.84 -2.91 4.48
C ALA A 171 24.93 -2.75 3.40
N THR A 172 24.74 -1.86 2.41
CA THR A 172 25.69 -1.59 1.33
C THR A 172 25.68 -0.10 0.94
N ASN A 173 26.81 0.43 0.48
CA ASN A 173 26.94 1.85 0.10
C ASN A 173 26.56 2.14 -1.39
N ALA A 174 26.45 1.10 -2.22
CA ALA A 174 26.22 1.23 -3.66
C ALA A 174 24.72 1.24 -3.98
N VAL A 175 23.95 2.16 -3.41
CA VAL A 175 22.50 2.25 -3.54
C VAL A 175 22.02 3.69 -3.60
N LYS A 176 20.80 3.88 -4.11
CA LYS A 176 20.04 5.12 -3.97
C LYS A 176 18.77 4.80 -3.18
N ALA A 177 18.71 5.28 -1.94
CA ALA A 177 17.54 5.04 -1.10
C ALA A 177 17.08 6.33 -0.42
N GLY A 178 15.79 6.47 -0.25
CA GLY A 178 15.19 7.61 0.41
C GLY A 178 13.83 7.30 1.00
N HIS A 179 13.45 8.05 2.02
CA HIS A 179 12.11 8.00 2.57
C HIS A 179 11.56 9.40 2.82
N GLY A 180 10.24 9.50 2.87
CA GLY A 180 9.53 10.70 3.28
C GLY A 180 8.29 10.33 4.07
N ALA A 181 7.97 11.12 5.11
CA ALA A 181 6.70 11.03 5.81
C ALA A 181 6.13 12.43 6.03
N SER A 182 4.82 12.57 5.90
CA SER A 182 4.11 13.79 6.25
C SER A 182 2.78 13.49 6.91
N THR A 183 2.41 14.33 7.89
CA THR A 183 1.08 14.33 8.48
C THR A 183 0.38 15.63 8.14
N ASN A 184 -0.78 15.53 7.51
CA ASN A 184 -1.62 16.64 7.13
C ASN A 184 -2.88 16.60 8.00
N LYS A 185 -3.12 17.67 8.73
CA LYS A 185 -4.33 17.82 9.55
C LYS A 185 -5.27 18.81 8.89
N LEU A 186 -6.53 18.43 8.78
CA LEU A 186 -7.56 19.38 8.36
C LEU A 186 -7.83 20.35 9.51
N THR A 187 -7.35 21.59 9.35
CA THR A 187 -7.43 22.64 10.40
C THR A 187 -8.76 23.39 10.33
N PRO A 188 -9.16 24.07 11.42
CA PRO A 188 -10.31 25.00 11.38
C PRO A 188 -10.15 26.09 10.31
N GLU A 189 -8.92 26.56 10.06
CA GLU A 189 -8.59 27.56 9.04
C GLU A 189 -8.83 27.01 7.62
N ASP A 190 -8.45 25.74 7.36
CA ASP A 190 -8.72 25.07 6.10
C ASP A 190 -10.23 24.94 5.87
N LEU A 191 -10.96 24.54 6.90
CA LEU A 191 -12.42 24.44 6.86
C LEU A 191 -13.06 25.80 6.64
N PHE A 192 -12.61 26.85 7.33
CA PHE A 192 -13.10 28.21 7.13
C PHE A 192 -12.89 28.67 5.69
N TYR A 193 -11.71 28.44 5.11
CA TYR A 193 -11.44 28.77 3.71
C TYR A 193 -12.39 28.05 2.76
N LEU A 194 -12.57 26.73 2.93
CA LEU A 194 -13.46 25.93 2.08
C LEU A 194 -14.93 26.33 2.27
N ASN A 195 -15.36 26.63 3.50
CA ASN A 195 -16.70 27.15 3.78
C ASN A 195 -16.95 28.51 3.11
N SER A 196 -15.95 29.41 3.10
CA SER A 196 -16.06 30.70 2.41
C SER A 196 -16.23 30.57 0.89
N ARG A 197 -15.88 29.39 0.32
CA ARG A 197 -16.11 29.00 -1.07
C ARG A 197 -17.40 28.21 -1.28
N GLY A 198 -18.25 28.11 -0.25
CA GLY A 198 -19.57 27.48 -0.32
C GLY A 198 -19.59 25.98 -0.07
N LEU A 199 -18.48 25.37 0.39
CA LEU A 199 -18.43 23.96 0.74
C LEU A 199 -18.76 23.75 2.22
N SER A 200 -19.68 22.87 2.56
CA SER A 200 -19.85 22.40 3.93
C SER A 200 -18.64 21.57 4.39
N GLU A 201 -18.47 21.38 5.70
CA GLU A 201 -17.39 20.52 6.23
C GLU A 201 -17.40 19.12 5.62
N GLY A 202 -18.57 18.49 5.51
CA GLY A 202 -18.70 17.17 4.88
C GLY A 202 -18.30 17.17 3.40
N GLN A 203 -18.65 18.23 2.65
CA GLN A 203 -18.23 18.38 1.26
C GLN A 203 -16.72 18.61 1.12
N ALA A 204 -16.12 19.36 2.05
CA ALA A 204 -14.69 19.60 2.10
C ALA A 204 -13.91 18.29 2.36
N LYS A 205 -14.32 17.52 3.37
CA LYS A 205 -13.76 16.21 3.67
C LYS A 205 -13.89 15.25 2.48
N LYS A 206 -15.08 15.18 1.90
CA LYS A 206 -15.34 14.36 0.72
C LYS A 206 -14.40 14.70 -0.43
N LEU A 207 -14.21 15.97 -0.72
CA LEU A 207 -13.31 16.43 -1.80
C LEU A 207 -11.86 15.95 -1.58
N ILE A 208 -11.37 16.00 -0.34
CA ILE A 208 -10.03 15.51 0.02
C ILE A 208 -9.95 14.01 -0.17
N ILE A 209 -10.92 13.26 0.36
CA ILE A 209 -10.99 11.80 0.24
C ILE A 209 -11.02 11.41 -1.24
N ASP A 210 -11.92 12.01 -2.02
CA ASP A 210 -12.09 11.73 -3.46
C ASP A 210 -10.80 11.95 -4.22
N SER A 211 -10.07 13.05 -3.93
CA SER A 211 -8.78 13.34 -4.58
C SER A 211 -7.74 12.26 -4.32
N ILE A 212 -7.63 11.76 -3.08
CA ILE A 212 -6.66 10.74 -2.72
C ILE A 212 -7.05 9.38 -3.31
N VAL A 213 -8.34 9.05 -3.28
CA VAL A 213 -8.88 7.83 -3.88
C VAL A 213 -8.67 7.82 -5.39
N GLN A 214 -8.95 8.92 -6.09
CA GLN A 214 -8.72 9.01 -7.53
C GLN A 214 -7.26 8.79 -7.89
N ASN A 215 -6.31 9.35 -7.13
CA ASN A 215 -4.89 9.12 -7.34
C ASN A 215 -4.49 7.64 -7.15
N PHE A 216 -5.13 6.94 -6.23
CA PHE A 216 -4.93 5.49 -6.06
C PHE A 216 -5.51 4.70 -7.24
N LEU A 217 -6.72 5.05 -7.69
CA LEU A 217 -7.43 4.36 -8.77
C LEU A 217 -6.75 4.48 -10.14
N VAL A 218 -6.02 5.57 -10.41
CA VAL A 218 -5.30 5.78 -11.69
C VAL A 218 -4.35 4.61 -12.01
N ASN A 219 -3.79 3.96 -11.00
CA ASN A 219 -2.82 2.88 -11.17
C ASN A 219 -3.44 1.49 -11.31
N ILE A 220 -4.75 1.39 -11.12
CA ILE A 220 -5.51 0.15 -11.33
C ILE A 220 -5.95 0.12 -12.79
N LYS A 221 -5.48 -0.86 -13.55
CA LYS A 221 -5.77 -0.93 -15.00
C LYS A 221 -7.19 -1.38 -15.33
N ASP A 222 -7.78 -2.20 -14.47
CA ASP A 222 -9.09 -2.81 -14.69
C ASP A 222 -10.22 -1.92 -14.15
N ASP A 223 -11.15 -1.53 -15.03
CA ASP A 223 -12.24 -0.63 -14.70
C ASP A 223 -13.31 -1.27 -13.80
N GLU A 224 -13.47 -2.59 -13.80
CA GLU A 224 -14.37 -3.29 -12.87
C GLU A 224 -13.85 -3.16 -11.43
N TYR A 225 -12.57 -3.41 -11.22
CA TYR A 225 -11.96 -3.26 -9.90
C TYR A 225 -11.92 -1.81 -9.42
N LYS A 226 -11.74 -0.82 -10.32
CA LYS A 226 -11.89 0.60 -9.97
C LYS A 226 -13.28 0.89 -9.41
N LYS A 227 -14.34 0.37 -10.05
CA LYS A 227 -15.72 0.56 -9.59
C LYS A 227 -15.95 -0.10 -8.23
N ILE A 228 -15.43 -1.31 -8.03
CA ILE A 228 -15.51 -2.01 -6.74
C ILE A 228 -14.87 -1.16 -5.64
N ILE A 229 -13.64 -0.70 -5.84
CA ILE A 229 -12.92 0.12 -4.85
C ILE A 229 -13.65 1.44 -4.58
N ALA A 230 -14.07 2.13 -5.63
CA ALA A 230 -14.82 3.37 -5.48
C ALA A 230 -16.09 3.16 -4.66
N SER A 231 -16.83 2.07 -4.88
CA SER A 231 -18.05 1.76 -4.12
C SER A 231 -17.80 1.42 -2.64
N LEU A 232 -16.58 1.00 -2.28
CA LEU A 232 -16.21 0.68 -0.90
C LEU A 232 -15.79 1.90 -0.08
N ILE A 233 -15.30 2.95 -0.73
CA ILE A 233 -14.72 4.12 -0.08
C ILE A 233 -15.63 5.35 -0.19
N ILE A 234 -16.22 5.55 -1.38
CA ILE A 234 -17.05 6.73 -1.66
C ILE A 234 -18.47 6.41 -1.17
N LEU A 235 -18.81 6.98 -0.04
CA LEU A 235 -20.16 7.02 0.54
C LEU A 235 -20.96 8.21 0.00
#